data_ffeac7f098318993717816c9120cb9b1
#
_entry.id   ffeac7f098318993717816c9120cb9b1
#
_cell.length_a   1.000
_cell.length_b   1.000
_cell.length_c   1.000
_cell.angle_alpha   90.00
_cell.angle_beta   90.00
_cell.angle_gamma   90.00
#
_symmetry.space_group_name_H-M   'P 1'
#
loop_
_entity.id
_entity.type
_entity.pdbx_description
1 polymer ?
#
loop_
_entity_poly.entity_id
_entity_poly.type
_entity_poly.pdbx_seq_one_letter_code
_entity_poly.pdbx_strand_id
1 'polypeptide(L)' 'VFADGTKKTIGVIFPSSLTFNTGAPEVMELNAGKCRIRLAGQAEWQEFQGGQSFNVPGNSSFDIETLETLDYVCHFG' A
#
# COMPACT_ATOMS: atom_id res chain seq x y z
N VAL A 1 6.43 12.13 16.35
CA VAL A 1 5.14 12.83 16.35
C VAL A 1 5.15 13.90 15.29
N PHE A 2 4.14 13.92 14.46
CA PHE A 2 3.99 14.92 13.43
C PHE A 2 3.15 16.07 13.94
N ALA A 3 3.62 17.29 13.75
CA ALA A 3 2.99 18.47 14.31
C ALA A 3 1.60 18.74 13.72
N ASP A 4 1.34 18.26 12.53
CA ASP A 4 0.07 18.44 11.81
C ASP A 4 -0.97 17.36 12.14
N GLY A 5 -0.64 16.43 13.02
CA GLY A 5 -1.56 15.35 13.38
C GLY A 5 -1.69 14.23 12.36
N THR A 6 -0.99 14.30 11.25
CA THR A 6 -1.02 13.20 10.28
C THR A 6 -0.17 12.03 10.79
N LYS A 7 -0.55 10.84 10.34
CA LYS A 7 0.20 9.63 10.67
C LYS A 7 0.67 8.97 9.39
N LYS A 8 1.89 8.48 9.43
CA LYS A 8 2.42 7.69 8.33
C LYS A 8 3.42 6.66 8.84
N THR A 9 3.55 5.58 8.11
CA THR A 9 4.55 4.55 8.36
C THR A 9 5.39 4.37 7.12
N ILE A 10 6.65 4.01 7.33
CA ILE A 10 7.59 3.72 6.25
C ILE A 10 7.92 2.24 6.36
N GLY A 11 7.94 1.55 5.23
CA GLY A 11 8.23 0.14 5.23
C GLY A 11 8.92 -0.33 3.98
N VAL A 12 9.40 -1.56 4.05
CA VAL A 12 10.01 -2.27 2.94
C VAL A 12 9.36 -3.64 2.86
N ILE A 13 8.93 -4.03 1.67
CA ILE A 13 8.37 -5.35 1.44
C ILE A 13 9.26 -6.08 0.44
N PHE A 14 9.81 -7.20 0.88
CA PHE A 14 10.57 -8.09 -0.01
C PHE A 14 9.60 -8.83 -0.95
N PRO A 15 10.07 -9.36 -2.08
CA PRO A 15 9.22 -10.11 -3.01
C PRO A 15 8.45 -11.21 -2.28
N SER A 16 7.12 -11.07 -2.25
CA SER A 16 6.23 -11.98 -1.51
C SER A 16 4.78 -11.64 -1.83
N SER A 17 3.88 -12.49 -1.32
CA SER A 17 2.44 -12.23 -1.40
C SER A 17 1.92 -12.05 0.02
N LEU A 18 1.24 -10.95 0.28
CA LEU A 18 0.72 -10.59 1.59
C LEU A 18 -0.71 -10.07 1.46
N THR A 19 -1.46 -10.16 2.57
CA THR A 19 -2.77 -9.54 2.69
C THR A 19 -2.73 -8.53 3.81
N PHE A 20 -3.14 -7.30 3.54
CA PHE A 20 -3.23 -6.25 4.55
C PHE A 20 -4.69 -5.91 4.83
N ASN A 21 -4.99 -5.69 6.10
CA ASN A 21 -6.29 -5.22 6.54
C ASN A 21 -6.21 -3.75 6.90
N THR A 22 -7.24 -2.98 6.54
CA THR A 22 -7.30 -1.56 6.82
C THR A 22 -8.42 -1.25 7.80
N GLY A 23 -8.13 -0.43 8.80
CA GLY A 23 -9.15 0.10 9.70
C GLY A 23 -9.61 1.48 9.23
N ALA A 24 -8.69 2.35 8.87
CA ALA A 24 -8.94 3.68 8.33
C ALA A 24 -8.51 3.73 6.86
N PRO A 25 -9.03 4.68 6.08
CA PRO A 25 -8.55 4.88 4.71
C PRO A 25 -7.05 5.17 4.70
N GLU A 26 -6.37 4.65 3.70
CA GLU A 26 -4.92 4.78 3.57
C GLU A 26 -4.54 5.21 2.17
N VAL A 27 -3.42 5.94 2.08
CA VAL A 27 -2.76 6.22 0.80
C VAL A 27 -1.40 5.56 0.85
N MET A 28 -1.15 4.66 -0.08
CA MET A 28 0.14 3.99 -0.23
C MET A 28 0.94 4.72 -1.30
N GLU A 29 2.06 5.30 -0.91
CA GLU A 29 2.98 5.98 -1.82
C GLU A 29 4.20 5.11 -2.02
N LEU A 30 4.49 4.79 -3.27
CA LEU A 30 5.60 3.90 -3.61
C LEU A 30 6.81 4.72 -4.03
N ASN A 31 7.93 4.53 -3.34
CA ASN A 31 9.18 5.23 -3.65
C ASN A 31 10.07 4.45 -4.59
N ALA A 32 10.05 3.11 -4.48
CA ALA A 32 10.85 2.24 -5.33
C ALA A 32 10.22 0.86 -5.38
N GLY A 33 10.56 0.09 -6.38
CA GLY A 33 10.11 -1.28 -6.53
C GLY A 33 8.90 -1.41 -7.43
N LYS A 34 8.32 -2.61 -7.43
CA LYS A 34 7.20 -2.95 -8.30
C LYS A 34 6.31 -3.96 -7.59
N CYS A 35 5.02 -3.74 -7.66
CA CYS A 35 4.03 -4.63 -7.07
C CYS A 35 2.75 -4.61 -7.86
N ARG A 36 1.86 -5.54 -7.53
CA ARG A 36 0.48 -5.51 -7.97
C ARG A 36 -0.42 -5.72 -6.77
N ILE A 37 -1.59 -5.13 -6.82
CA ILE A 37 -2.56 -5.21 -5.73
C ILE A 37 -3.91 -5.64 -6.27
N ARG A 38 -4.70 -6.23 -5.37
CA ARG A 38 -6.10 -6.54 -5.63
C ARG A 38 -6.88 -6.13 -4.40
N LEU A 39 -7.77 -5.14 -4.57
CA LEU A 39 -8.62 -4.67 -3.50
C LEU A 39 -9.73 -5.68 -3.21
N ALA A 40 -10.25 -5.66 -1.97
CA ALA A 40 -11.35 -6.52 -1.58
C ALA A 40 -12.54 -6.33 -2.52
N GLY A 41 -13.11 -7.45 -2.96
CA GLY A 41 -14.25 -7.44 -3.89
C GLY A 41 -13.89 -7.26 -5.34
N GLN A 42 -12.61 -7.06 -5.68
CA GLN A 42 -12.16 -6.95 -7.06
C GLN A 42 -11.54 -8.27 -7.53
N ALA A 43 -11.76 -8.59 -8.79
CA ALA A 43 -11.22 -9.79 -9.39
C ALA A 43 -9.88 -9.55 -10.09
N GLU A 44 -9.61 -8.31 -10.46
CA GLU A 44 -8.44 -7.97 -11.26
C GLU A 44 -7.33 -7.36 -10.41
N TRP A 45 -6.10 -7.65 -10.79
CA TRP A 45 -4.92 -7.07 -10.19
C TRP A 45 -4.55 -5.78 -10.90
N GLN A 46 -4.08 -4.79 -10.12
CA GLN A 46 -3.55 -3.53 -10.64
C GLN A 46 -2.07 -3.45 -10.33
N GLU A 47 -1.28 -3.05 -11.30
CA GLU A 47 0.17 -2.98 -11.16
C GLU A 47 0.61 -1.55 -10.86
N PHE A 48 1.52 -1.41 -9.90
CA PHE A 48 2.10 -0.13 -9.47
C PHE A 48 3.61 -0.27 -9.34
N GLN A 49 4.30 0.85 -9.49
CA GLN A 49 5.75 0.91 -9.36
C GLN A 49 6.16 2.21 -8.66
N GLY A 50 7.45 2.34 -8.38
CA GLY A 50 7.98 3.54 -7.75
C GLY A 50 7.57 4.81 -8.48
N GLY A 51 7.21 5.84 -7.73
CA GLY A 51 6.69 7.09 -8.25
C GLY A 51 5.18 7.15 -8.35
N GLN A 52 4.47 6.05 -8.05
CA GLN A 52 3.02 5.98 -8.08
C GLN A 52 2.45 5.84 -6.68
N SER A 53 1.17 6.13 -6.54
CA SER A 53 0.45 5.93 -5.29
C SER A 53 -0.94 5.37 -5.56
N PHE A 54 -1.54 4.78 -4.53
CA PHE A 54 -2.90 4.29 -4.63
C PHE A 54 -3.63 4.46 -3.30
N ASN A 55 -4.95 4.57 -3.38
CA ASN A 55 -5.82 4.73 -2.21
C ASN A 55 -6.44 3.40 -1.85
N VAL A 56 -6.53 3.12 -0.55
CA VAL A 56 -7.21 1.95 -0.02
C VAL A 56 -8.32 2.41 0.91
N PRO A 57 -9.58 1.95 0.69
CA PRO A 57 -10.68 2.34 1.56
C PRO A 57 -10.50 1.78 2.97
N GLY A 58 -11.14 2.42 3.95
CA GLY A 58 -11.14 1.92 5.32
C GLY A 58 -12.03 0.69 5.48
N ASN A 59 -11.87 -0.01 6.59
CA ASN A 59 -12.60 -1.23 6.93
C ASN A 59 -12.59 -2.25 5.78
N SER A 60 -11.43 -2.43 5.16
CA SER A 60 -11.29 -3.25 3.98
C SER A 60 -10.00 -4.07 4.07
N SER A 61 -9.67 -4.73 2.99
CA SER A 61 -8.41 -5.44 2.86
C SER A 61 -7.93 -5.38 1.43
N PHE A 62 -6.66 -5.66 1.23
CA PHE A 62 -6.12 -5.80 -0.12
C PHE A 62 -5.00 -6.84 -0.12
N ASP A 63 -4.89 -7.53 -1.24
CA ASP A 63 -3.79 -8.44 -1.47
C ASP A 63 -2.71 -7.68 -2.23
N ILE A 64 -1.46 -7.90 -1.85
CA ILE A 64 -0.32 -7.31 -2.54
C ILE A 64 0.66 -8.42 -2.92
N GLU A 65 1.08 -8.41 -4.17
CA GLU A 65 2.15 -9.28 -4.63
C GLU A 65 3.31 -8.39 -5.06
N THR A 66 4.40 -8.47 -4.30
CA THR A 66 5.57 -7.64 -4.53
C THR A 66 6.50 -8.37 -5.48
N LEU A 67 6.77 -7.75 -6.62
CA LEU A 67 7.58 -8.33 -7.69
C LEU A 67 9.05 -7.97 -7.55
N GLU A 68 9.32 -6.76 -7.05
CA GLU A 68 10.66 -6.27 -6.69
C GLU A 68 10.56 -5.65 -5.32
N THR A 69 11.67 -5.63 -4.58
CA THR A 69 11.67 -5.04 -3.23
C THR A 69 11.04 -3.65 -3.27
N LEU A 70 10.02 -3.47 -2.45
CA LEU A 70 9.17 -2.30 -2.47
C LEU A 70 9.46 -1.39 -1.28
N ASP A 71 9.82 -0.14 -1.56
CA ASP A 71 9.90 0.92 -0.56
C ASP A 71 8.60 1.72 -0.61
N TYR A 72 7.93 1.85 0.53
CA TYR A 72 6.66 2.54 0.56
C TYR A 72 6.49 3.42 1.78
N VAL A 73 5.62 4.40 1.65
CA VAL A 73 5.11 5.22 2.76
C VAL A 73 3.60 5.05 2.78
N CYS A 74 3.08 4.66 3.92
CA CYS A 74 1.63 4.53 4.11
C CYS A 74 1.14 5.72 4.92
N HIS A 75 0.25 6.50 4.33
CA HIS A 75 -0.37 7.66 4.98
C HIS A 75 -1.74 7.28 5.49
N PHE A 76 -1.98 7.56 6.76
CA PHE A 76 -3.28 7.33 7.40
C PHE A 76 -4.01 8.65 7.49
N GLY A 77 -5.18 8.68 6.94
CA GLY A 77 -6.01 9.86 6.90
C GLY A 77 -6.95 10.01 8.07
#